data_9ca3d954745023464d0bbe4fe1c2bbb4
#
_entry.id   9ca3d954745023464d0bbe4fe1c2bbb4
#
_cell.length_a   1.000
_cell.length_b   1.000
_cell.length_c   1.000
_cell.angle_alpha   90.00
_cell.angle_beta   90.00
_cell.angle_gamma   90.00
#
_symmetry.space_group_name_H-M   'P 1'
#
loop_
_entity.id
_entity.type
_entity.pdbx_description
1 polymer ?
#
loop_
_entity_poly.entity_id
_entity_poly.type
_entity_poly.pdbx_seq_one_letter_code
_entity_poly.pdbx_strand_id
1 'polypeptide(L)'
;MRRAIVLVFRGKAEVLENSRGELHSVNRVFQMPSVIRLVYMVRRPRHQRKLSRFEVFSRDQYACQYCGRQTRELTLDHVIPRRRGGKHDWDNVVSACIPCNRRKGGRTPDEASMKLLRQPRSPRNDGLYIPYHLVNNHGEWQKYLASFN
;
A
#
# COMPACT_ATOMS: atom_id res chain seq x y z
N MET A 1 -13.00 7.04 13.12
CA MET A 1 -13.46 8.40 13.49
C MET A 1 -13.79 8.54 14.99
N ARG A 2 -14.74 7.83 15.57
CA ARG A 2 -15.09 7.88 17.03
C ARG A 2 -13.88 7.75 17.97
N ARG A 3 -12.91 6.90 17.66
CA ARG A 3 -11.69 6.73 18.47
C ARG A 3 -10.81 7.98 18.57
N ALA A 4 -10.65 8.74 17.48
CA ALA A 4 -9.85 9.97 17.46
C ALA A 4 -10.42 11.00 18.42
N ILE A 5 -11.73 11.21 18.36
CA ILE A 5 -12.45 12.17 19.22
C ILE A 5 -12.31 11.79 20.69
N VAL A 6 -12.49 10.51 21.04
CA VAL A 6 -12.32 10.02 22.41
C VAL A 6 -10.89 10.26 22.92
N LEU A 7 -9.87 10.09 22.07
CA LEU A 7 -8.49 10.35 22.44
C LEU A 7 -8.24 11.84 22.71
N VAL A 8 -8.79 12.71 21.89
CA VAL A 8 -8.68 14.18 22.07
C VAL A 8 -9.37 14.59 23.37
N PHE A 9 -10.60 14.15 23.62
CA PHE A 9 -11.32 14.47 24.87
C PHE A 9 -10.62 13.94 26.13
N ARG A 10 -9.91 12.82 26.03
CA ARG A 10 -9.13 12.27 27.15
C ARG A 10 -7.76 12.92 27.30
N GLY A 11 -7.43 13.96 26.54
CA GLY A 11 -6.10 14.59 26.55
C GLY A 11 -4.97 13.67 26.06
N LYS A 12 -5.29 12.58 25.35
CA LYS A 12 -4.33 11.63 24.82
C LYS A 12 -3.88 11.93 23.39
N ALA A 13 -4.52 12.90 22.76
CA ALA A 13 -4.19 13.37 21.42
C ALA A 13 -4.51 14.84 21.26
N GLU A 14 -3.77 15.52 20.41
CA GLU A 14 -4.00 16.89 19.96
C GLU A 14 -4.49 16.89 18.52
N VAL A 15 -5.42 17.78 18.18
CA VAL A 15 -5.88 17.94 16.80
C VAL A 15 -4.87 18.80 16.06
N LEU A 16 -4.35 18.29 14.94
CA LEU A 16 -3.46 19.04 14.05
C LEU A 16 -4.21 19.62 12.86
N GLU A 17 -5.19 18.89 12.33
CA GLU A 17 -6.02 19.32 11.22
C GLU A 17 -7.47 18.87 11.41
N ASN A 18 -8.39 19.73 10.97
CA ASN A 18 -9.80 19.41 10.90
C ASN A 18 -10.23 19.10 9.46
N SER A 19 -11.17 18.19 9.29
CA SER A 19 -11.87 17.99 8.02
C SER A 19 -13.04 18.95 7.88
N ARG A 20 -13.69 18.96 6.71
CA ARG A 20 -14.87 19.82 6.44
C ARG A 20 -16.15 19.37 7.15
N GLY A 21 -16.10 18.36 8.02
CA GLY A 21 -17.28 17.83 8.70
C GLY A 21 -17.39 18.34 10.13
N GLU A 22 -18.63 18.37 10.63
CA GLU A 22 -18.96 18.70 12.00
C GLU A 22 -19.64 17.53 12.71
N LEU A 23 -19.43 17.46 14.01
CA LEU A 23 -20.08 16.50 14.90
C LEU A 23 -20.93 17.26 15.87
N HIS A 24 -22.21 16.98 15.84
CA HIS A 24 -23.19 17.57 16.74
C HIS A 24 -23.39 16.66 17.95
N SER A 25 -23.29 17.24 19.13
CA SER A 25 -23.72 16.66 20.40
C SER A 25 -24.93 17.49 20.90
N VAL A 26 -25.61 16.99 21.91
CA VAL A 26 -26.81 17.68 22.48
C VAL A 26 -26.54 19.15 22.79
N ASN A 27 -25.34 19.49 23.27
CA ASN A 27 -25.01 20.86 23.73
C ASN A 27 -23.78 21.48 23.06
N ARG A 28 -23.14 20.80 22.07
CA ARG A 28 -21.90 21.30 21.46
C ARG A 28 -21.73 20.80 20.03
N VAL A 29 -21.14 21.64 19.20
CA VAL A 29 -20.66 21.28 17.84
C VAL A 29 -19.14 21.16 17.88
N PHE A 30 -18.60 20.10 17.31
CA PHE A 30 -17.18 19.85 17.23
C PHE A 30 -16.76 19.71 15.78
N GLN A 31 -15.65 20.35 15.41
CA GLN A 31 -15.03 20.09 14.12
C GLN A 31 -14.47 18.65 14.07
N MET A 32 -14.68 17.98 12.95
CA MET A 32 -14.23 16.60 12.78
C MET A 32 -12.71 16.58 12.57
N PRO A 33 -11.91 15.95 13.45
CA PRO A 33 -10.46 15.90 13.27
C PRO A 33 -10.09 15.01 12.08
N SER A 34 -9.24 15.52 11.17
CA SER A 34 -8.65 14.81 10.04
C SER A 34 -7.28 14.22 10.40
N VAL A 35 -6.48 15.00 11.14
CA VAL A 35 -5.17 14.58 11.63
C VAL A 35 -5.06 14.84 13.12
N ILE A 36 -4.66 13.83 13.88
CA ILE A 36 -4.38 13.96 15.32
C ILE A 36 -2.95 13.51 15.63
N ARG A 37 -2.30 14.15 16.58
CA ARG A 37 -1.02 13.76 17.15
C ARG A 37 -1.24 13.15 18.53
N LEU A 38 -0.76 11.91 18.73
CA LEU A 38 -0.77 11.33 20.09
C LEU A 38 0.27 12.03 20.96
N VAL A 39 -0.07 12.29 22.22
CA VAL A 39 0.85 12.91 23.20
C VAL A 39 1.87 11.93 23.76
N TYR A 40 1.80 10.66 23.36
CA TYR A 40 2.73 9.60 23.78
C TYR A 40 3.15 8.74 22.59
N MET A 41 4.34 8.15 22.69
CA MET A 41 4.88 7.25 21.67
C MET A 41 4.15 5.91 21.69
N VAL A 42 3.56 5.54 20.55
CA VAL A 42 3.00 4.20 20.34
C VAL A 42 3.95 3.38 19.47
N ARG A 43 4.55 2.36 20.05
CA ARG A 43 5.28 1.35 19.27
C ARG A 43 4.25 0.47 18.56
N ARG A 44 4.13 0.65 17.25
CA ARG A 44 3.28 -0.22 16.44
C ARG A 44 4.00 -1.54 16.17
N PRO A 45 3.32 -2.70 16.32
CA PRO A 45 3.86 -3.94 15.83
C PRO A 45 4.10 -3.83 14.32
N ARG A 46 5.22 -4.36 13.84
CA ARG A 46 5.49 -4.42 12.39
C ARG A 46 4.48 -5.35 11.74
N HIS A 47 3.46 -4.80 11.11
CA HIS A 47 2.53 -5.60 10.32
C HIS A 47 3.23 -6.10 9.06
N GLN A 48 3.33 -7.43 8.93
CA GLN A 48 3.73 -8.01 7.65
C GLN A 48 2.63 -7.73 6.61
N ARG A 49 2.98 -7.11 5.50
CA ARG A 49 2.04 -6.86 4.40
C ARG A 49 1.60 -8.20 3.83
N LYS A 50 0.29 -8.43 3.81
CA LYS A 50 -0.27 -9.62 3.16
C LYS A 50 -0.09 -9.49 1.65
N LEU A 51 0.39 -10.56 1.00
CA LEU A 51 0.51 -10.59 -0.44
C LEU A 51 -0.88 -10.54 -1.07
N SER A 52 -1.15 -9.50 -1.84
CA SER A 52 -2.38 -9.30 -2.61
C SER A 52 -2.05 -8.71 -3.98
N ARG A 53 -2.99 -8.81 -4.94
CA ARG A 53 -2.80 -8.21 -6.28
C ARG A 53 -2.48 -6.73 -6.20
N PHE A 54 -3.24 -5.99 -5.39
CA PHE A 54 -3.06 -4.56 -5.20
C PHE A 54 -1.65 -4.23 -4.68
N GLU A 55 -1.21 -4.94 -3.64
CA GLU A 55 0.10 -4.73 -3.02
C GLU A 55 1.25 -5.05 -3.99
N VAL A 56 1.14 -6.12 -4.80
CA VAL A 56 2.15 -6.46 -5.81
C VAL A 56 2.17 -5.40 -6.91
N PHE A 57 1.01 -4.97 -7.41
CA PHE A 57 0.95 -3.93 -8.44
C PHE A 57 1.48 -2.58 -7.92
N SER A 58 1.18 -2.23 -6.68
CA SER A 58 1.72 -1.02 -6.03
C SER A 58 3.24 -1.10 -5.87
N ARG A 59 3.79 -2.23 -5.39
CA ARG A 59 5.24 -2.46 -5.29
C ARG A 59 5.94 -2.29 -6.64
N ASP A 60 5.32 -2.79 -7.70
CA ASP A 60 5.85 -2.79 -9.06
C ASP A 60 5.47 -1.51 -9.82
N GLN A 61 4.92 -0.50 -9.14
CA GLN A 61 4.55 0.81 -9.69
C GLN A 61 3.59 0.69 -10.88
N TYR A 62 2.67 -0.29 -10.84
CA TYR A 62 1.73 -0.59 -11.93
C TYR A 62 2.41 -0.81 -13.29
N ALA A 63 3.66 -1.30 -13.28
CA ALA A 63 4.44 -1.60 -14.47
C ALA A 63 4.67 -3.11 -14.61
N CYS A 64 4.63 -3.59 -15.86
CA CYS A 64 5.02 -4.97 -16.17
C CYS A 64 6.51 -5.18 -15.89
N GLN A 65 6.85 -6.18 -15.06
CA GLN A 65 8.24 -6.44 -14.68
C GLN A 65 9.08 -7.13 -15.78
N TYR A 66 8.48 -7.45 -16.92
CA TYR A 66 9.18 -7.99 -18.08
C TYR A 66 9.45 -6.95 -19.16
N CYS A 67 8.49 -6.08 -19.50
CA CYS A 67 8.65 -5.11 -20.59
C CYS A 67 8.58 -3.63 -20.13
N GLY A 68 8.36 -3.36 -18.86
CA GLY A 68 8.30 -2.02 -18.31
C GLY A 68 7.01 -1.23 -18.62
N ARG A 69 6.10 -1.77 -19.42
CA ARG A 69 4.87 -1.06 -19.79
C ARG A 69 4.02 -0.78 -18.56
N GLN A 70 3.69 0.48 -18.33
CA GLN A 70 2.68 0.88 -17.36
C GLN A 70 1.27 0.68 -17.95
N THR A 71 0.44 -0.08 -17.26
CA THR A 71 -0.94 -0.36 -17.67
C THR A 71 -1.78 -0.75 -16.47
N ARG A 72 -3.09 -0.53 -16.57
CA ARG A 72 -4.06 -1.02 -15.59
C ARG A 72 -4.43 -2.49 -15.80
N GLU A 73 -4.13 -3.04 -16.98
CA GLU A 73 -4.37 -4.44 -17.35
C GLU A 73 -3.19 -5.32 -16.94
N LEU A 74 -2.97 -5.43 -15.64
CA LEU A 74 -1.93 -6.27 -15.07
C LEU A 74 -2.51 -7.57 -14.50
N THR A 75 -1.69 -8.59 -14.58
CA THR A 75 -1.91 -9.91 -13.96
C THR A 75 -0.78 -10.21 -12.98
N LEU A 76 -1.05 -11.09 -12.00
CA LEU A 76 0.01 -11.69 -11.18
C LEU A 76 0.64 -12.83 -11.96
N ASP A 77 1.96 -12.83 -12.03
CA ASP A 77 2.73 -13.94 -12.57
C ASP A 77 3.70 -14.50 -11.53
N HIS A 78 3.84 -15.82 -11.50
CA HIS A 78 4.84 -16.51 -10.69
C HIS A 78 6.12 -16.66 -11.49
N VAL A 79 7.21 -16.04 -11.06
CA VAL A 79 8.53 -16.11 -11.72
C VAL A 79 8.92 -17.57 -11.91
N ILE A 80 8.96 -18.35 -10.83
CA ILE A 80 9.01 -19.81 -10.87
C ILE A 80 7.58 -20.32 -10.85
N PRO A 81 7.12 -21.03 -11.88
CA PRO A 81 5.74 -21.53 -11.95
C PRO A 81 5.39 -22.44 -10.77
N ARG A 82 4.15 -22.33 -10.26
CA ARG A 82 3.66 -23.14 -9.13
C ARG A 82 3.83 -24.65 -9.38
N ARG A 83 3.59 -25.11 -10.60
CA ARG A 83 3.79 -26.53 -11.01
C ARG A 83 5.25 -27.00 -10.90
N ARG A 84 6.20 -26.07 -10.77
CA ARG A 84 7.63 -26.31 -10.57
C ARG A 84 8.10 -25.98 -9.16
N GLY A 85 7.20 -25.95 -8.21
CA GLY A 85 7.52 -25.67 -6.81
C GLY A 85 7.61 -24.18 -6.46
N GLY A 86 7.27 -23.27 -7.39
CA GLY A 86 7.23 -21.82 -7.10
C GLY A 86 6.19 -21.48 -6.04
N LYS A 87 6.61 -20.81 -5.00
CA LYS A 87 5.75 -20.39 -3.89
C LYS A 87 4.91 -19.16 -4.25
N HIS A 88 3.78 -18.99 -3.59
CA HIS A 88 2.98 -17.76 -3.70
C HIS A 88 3.41 -16.78 -2.61
N ASP A 89 4.59 -16.20 -2.79
CA ASP A 89 5.23 -15.27 -1.86
C ASP A 89 5.80 -14.04 -2.58
N TRP A 90 6.27 -13.09 -1.78
CA TRP A 90 6.79 -11.83 -2.26
C TRP A 90 8.02 -11.96 -3.18
N ASP A 91 8.80 -13.01 -2.99
CA ASP A 91 10.06 -13.22 -3.71
C ASP A 91 9.84 -13.96 -5.03
N ASN A 92 8.61 -14.41 -5.30
CA ASN A 92 8.28 -15.18 -6.49
C ASN A 92 7.12 -14.60 -7.31
N VAL A 93 6.44 -13.54 -6.88
CA VAL A 93 5.28 -12.98 -7.59
C VAL A 93 5.59 -11.58 -8.10
N VAL A 94 5.25 -11.33 -9.38
CA VAL A 94 5.47 -10.05 -10.06
C VAL A 94 4.23 -9.60 -10.83
N SER A 95 4.18 -8.29 -11.13
CA SER A 95 3.21 -7.72 -12.06
C SER A 95 3.62 -8.00 -13.49
N ALA A 96 2.73 -8.53 -14.30
CA ALA A 96 2.95 -8.76 -15.72
C ALA A 96 1.75 -8.29 -16.55
N CYS A 97 2.00 -7.65 -17.69
CA CYS A 97 0.93 -7.41 -18.65
C CYS A 97 0.47 -8.72 -19.29
N ILE A 98 -0.77 -8.77 -19.75
CA ILE A 98 -1.37 -9.96 -20.34
C ILE A 98 -0.50 -10.58 -21.46
N PRO A 99 0.06 -9.80 -22.42
CA PRO A 99 0.93 -10.34 -23.47
C PRO A 99 2.19 -11.01 -22.92
N CYS A 100 2.89 -10.38 -21.97
CA CYS A 100 4.09 -10.94 -21.39
C CYS A 100 3.81 -12.22 -20.58
N ASN A 101 2.73 -12.22 -19.79
CA ASN A 101 2.33 -13.39 -19.03
C ASN A 101 1.97 -14.57 -19.94
N ARG A 102 1.23 -14.33 -21.01
CA ARG A 102 0.93 -15.35 -22.05
C ARG A 102 2.20 -15.86 -22.74
N ARG A 103 3.13 -14.97 -23.13
CA ARG A 103 4.40 -15.34 -23.74
C ARG A 103 5.23 -16.24 -22.80
N LYS A 104 5.25 -15.94 -21.51
CA LYS A 104 5.95 -16.77 -20.53
C LYS A 104 5.32 -18.16 -20.40
N GLY A 105 3.99 -18.26 -20.40
CA GLY A 105 3.25 -19.51 -20.59
C GLY A 105 3.58 -20.60 -19.58
N GLY A 106 3.84 -20.28 -18.30
CA GLY A 106 4.16 -21.24 -17.26
C GLY A 106 5.58 -21.82 -17.36
N ARG A 107 6.47 -21.19 -18.13
CA ARG A 107 7.92 -21.42 -18.13
C ARG A 107 8.60 -20.47 -17.13
N THR A 108 9.88 -20.71 -16.82
CA THR A 108 10.70 -19.70 -16.15
C THR A 108 11.01 -18.54 -17.12
N PRO A 109 11.42 -17.35 -16.62
CA PRO A 109 11.82 -16.25 -17.49
C PRO A 109 12.93 -16.66 -18.48
N ASP A 110 13.94 -17.38 -18.02
CA ASP A 110 15.08 -17.81 -18.85
C ASP A 110 14.62 -18.73 -19.98
N GLU A 111 13.77 -19.72 -19.69
CA GLU A 111 13.18 -20.61 -20.70
C GLU A 111 12.29 -19.90 -21.72
N ALA A 112 11.70 -18.78 -21.31
CA ALA A 112 10.87 -17.94 -22.19
C ALA A 112 11.69 -16.87 -22.92
N SER A 113 13.03 -16.85 -22.74
CA SER A 113 13.92 -15.79 -23.22
C SER A 113 13.43 -14.41 -22.80
N MET A 114 13.06 -14.28 -21.52
CA MET A 114 12.58 -13.06 -20.90
C MET A 114 13.44 -12.72 -19.68
N LYS A 115 13.63 -11.42 -19.43
CA LYS A 115 14.36 -10.93 -18.26
C LYS A 115 13.43 -10.15 -17.36
N LEU A 116 13.63 -10.28 -16.05
CA LEU A 116 12.98 -9.42 -15.07
C LEU A 116 13.73 -8.08 -14.99
N LEU A 117 12.99 -6.98 -14.96
CA LEU A 117 13.54 -5.64 -14.72
C LEU A 117 14.09 -5.51 -13.30
N ARG A 118 13.41 -6.14 -12.36
CA ARG A 118 13.80 -6.20 -10.93
C ARG A 118 13.47 -7.56 -10.36
N GLN A 119 14.35 -8.06 -9.47
CA GLN A 119 14.04 -9.26 -8.69
C GLN A 119 12.92 -8.94 -7.70
N PRO A 120 11.87 -9.77 -7.63
CA PRO A 120 10.80 -9.57 -6.68
C PRO A 120 11.34 -9.71 -5.24
N ARG A 121 10.90 -8.82 -4.37
CA ARG A 121 11.23 -8.84 -2.94
C ARG A 121 10.01 -8.35 -2.16
N SER A 122 9.95 -8.74 -0.90
CA SER A 122 8.96 -8.17 0.02
C SER A 122 9.16 -6.64 0.10
N PRO A 123 8.09 -5.85 0.01
CA PRO A 123 8.20 -4.42 0.22
C PRO A 123 8.73 -4.14 1.64
N ARG A 124 9.57 -3.12 1.76
CA ARG A 124 10.07 -2.70 3.07
C ARG A 124 8.89 -2.29 3.95
N ASN A 125 8.92 -2.72 5.20
CA ASN A 125 7.95 -2.27 6.21
C ASN A 125 8.40 -0.90 6.77
N ASP A 126 8.31 0.14 5.94
CA ASP A 126 8.73 1.50 6.29
C ASP A 126 7.69 2.23 7.19
N GLY A 127 7.06 1.50 8.08
CA GLY A 127 6.27 2.04 9.20
C GLY A 127 4.89 2.57 8.86
N LEU A 128 4.68 3.28 7.77
CA LEU A 128 3.39 3.87 7.42
C LEU A 128 2.94 3.43 6.02
N TYR A 129 2.12 2.38 5.96
CA TYR A 129 1.36 2.09 4.74
C TYR A 129 0.03 2.82 4.79
N ILE A 130 -0.12 3.83 3.96
CA ILE A 130 -1.40 4.47 3.72
C ILE A 130 -1.84 4.11 2.30
N PRO A 131 -3.01 3.47 2.13
CA PRO A 131 -3.52 3.15 0.82
C PRO A 131 -3.63 4.40 -0.05
N TYR A 132 -3.13 4.33 -1.28
CA TYR A 132 -3.04 5.47 -2.20
C TYR A 132 -4.40 6.19 -2.42
N HIS A 133 -5.50 5.45 -2.44
CA HIS A 133 -6.83 6.03 -2.57
C HIS A 133 -7.24 6.91 -1.38
N LEU A 134 -6.68 6.68 -0.19
CA LEU A 134 -6.92 7.54 0.97
C LEU A 134 -6.08 8.81 0.91
N VAL A 135 -4.87 8.73 0.39
CA VAL A 135 -3.97 9.90 0.25
C VAL A 135 -4.52 10.90 -0.75
N ASN A 136 -5.05 10.43 -1.88
CA ASN A 136 -5.58 11.32 -2.93
C ASN A 136 -6.85 12.06 -2.54
N ASN A 137 -7.64 11.50 -1.62
CA ASN A 137 -8.87 12.13 -1.16
C ASN A 137 -8.66 13.13 -0.02
N HIS A 138 -7.45 13.21 0.54
CA HIS A 138 -7.12 14.02 1.71
C HIS A 138 -5.81 14.80 1.50
N GLY A 139 -5.88 15.86 0.68
CA GLY A 139 -4.72 16.70 0.37
C GLY A 139 -4.02 17.28 1.60
N GLU A 140 -4.77 17.52 2.68
CA GLU A 140 -4.27 18.00 3.97
C GLU A 140 -3.30 17.00 4.66
N TRP A 141 -3.32 15.72 4.28
CA TRP A 141 -2.42 14.72 4.86
C TRP A 141 -1.02 14.73 4.24
N GLN A 142 -0.85 15.29 3.04
CA GLN A 142 0.42 15.23 2.30
C GLN A 142 1.60 15.80 3.09
N LYS A 143 1.41 16.92 3.80
CA LYS A 143 2.46 17.54 4.62
C LYS A 143 2.93 16.67 5.79
N TYR A 144 2.08 15.75 6.26
CA TYR A 144 2.43 14.81 7.33
C TYR A 144 3.01 13.50 6.79
N LEU A 145 2.83 13.21 5.51
CA LEU A 145 3.32 12.00 4.85
C LEU A 145 4.71 12.20 4.23
N ALA A 146 5.03 13.41 3.79
CA ALA A 146 6.33 13.75 3.21
C ALA A 146 7.51 13.57 4.18
N SER A 147 7.26 13.54 5.50
CA SER A 147 8.28 13.34 6.54
C SER A 147 8.71 11.88 6.71
N PHE A 148 8.13 10.94 5.96
CA PHE A 148 8.36 9.49 6.10
C PHE A 148 9.03 8.83 4.88
N ASN A 149 9.55 9.64 3.93
CA ASN A 149 10.35 9.19 2.79
C ASN A 149 11.87 9.21 3.10
#